data_af49f25cb672833d8a506a2b11275b63
#
_entry.id   af49f25cb672833d8a506a2b11275b63
#
_cell.length_a   1.000
_cell.length_b   1.000
_cell.length_c   1.000
_cell.angle_alpha   90.00
_cell.angle_beta   90.00
_cell.angle_gamma   90.00
#
_symmetry.space_group_name_H-M   'P 1'
#
loop_
_entity.id
_entity.type
_entity.pdbx_description
1 polymer ?
#
loop_
_entity_poly.entity_id
_entity_poly.type
_entity_poly.pdbx_seq_one_letter_code
_entity_poly.pdbx_strand_id
1 'polypeptide(L)'
;MAEPRLAGKVAAVTGGGRGLGRALVRALAEAGADVAFSYRDSRRAALEELEAVRRLGRRAYAAPADARVPGEIAHFVDEAAAALGGLDFLVNNVGVFRRIPLEELTEEALDEAFDVNVKAAVMAARAAAPHLTARGGGAILNVASLGGLRPWRNHLAYCASKAALLMATQCLALALAPAIRVNAIAPGMLEGGGAEPELARRVPAGRFGTHTEAVEAVLFLLSGAGYTTGDVIRVDGGRGLA
;
A
#
# COMPACT_ATOMS: atom_id res chain seq x y z
N MET A 1 28.84 -12.03 2.27
CA MET A 1 27.78 -11.14 1.75
C MET A 1 27.01 -10.60 2.94
N ALA A 2 26.61 -9.32 2.94
CA ALA A 2 25.78 -8.79 4.03
C ALA A 2 24.43 -9.52 4.04
N GLU A 3 23.87 -9.73 5.24
CA GLU A 3 22.54 -10.33 5.40
C GLU A 3 21.47 -9.43 4.76
N PRO A 4 20.48 -9.99 4.05
CA PRO A 4 19.41 -9.19 3.45
C PRO A 4 18.68 -8.37 4.50
N ARG A 5 18.36 -7.12 4.16
CA ARG A 5 17.79 -6.09 5.06
C ARG A 5 16.54 -6.55 5.83
N LEU A 6 15.73 -7.44 5.24
CA LEU A 6 14.48 -7.96 5.81
C LEU A 6 14.54 -9.47 6.08
N ALA A 7 15.74 -10.04 6.26
CA ALA A 7 15.87 -11.46 6.59
C ALA A 7 15.07 -11.83 7.85
N GLY A 8 14.31 -12.94 7.77
CA GLY A 8 13.45 -13.41 8.86
C GLY A 8 12.20 -12.56 9.16
N LYS A 9 11.93 -11.53 8.35
CA LYS A 9 10.73 -10.69 8.44
C LYS A 9 9.59 -11.24 7.58
N VAL A 10 8.37 -10.93 7.98
CA VAL A 10 7.14 -11.30 7.27
C VAL A 10 6.36 -10.03 6.91
N ALA A 11 6.02 -9.89 5.64
CA ALA A 11 5.26 -8.77 5.12
C ALA A 11 3.94 -9.20 4.48
N ALA A 12 2.85 -8.48 4.75
CA ALA A 12 1.59 -8.62 4.03
C ALA A 12 1.34 -7.38 3.15
N VAL A 13 0.94 -7.61 1.89
CA VAL A 13 0.65 -6.56 0.91
C VAL A 13 -0.77 -6.74 0.39
N THR A 14 -1.63 -5.74 0.57
CA THR A 14 -2.95 -5.79 -0.05
C THR A 14 -2.87 -5.41 -1.53
N GLY A 15 -3.46 -6.23 -2.41
CA GLY A 15 -3.47 -5.98 -3.86
C GLY A 15 -2.11 -6.19 -4.54
N GLY A 16 -1.39 -7.29 -4.23
CA GLY A 16 -0.05 -7.59 -4.74
C GLY A 16 0.02 -8.16 -6.17
N GLY A 17 -1.12 -8.38 -6.84
CA GLY A 17 -1.13 -9.09 -8.14
C GLY A 17 -0.72 -8.26 -9.36
N ARG A 18 -0.61 -6.92 -9.28
CA ARG A 18 -0.30 -6.02 -10.41
C ARG A 18 0.28 -4.68 -9.96
N GLY A 19 0.82 -3.92 -10.94
CA GLY A 19 1.26 -2.54 -10.75
C GLY A 19 2.23 -2.38 -9.58
N LEU A 20 2.05 -1.31 -8.79
CA LEU A 20 2.88 -1.02 -7.62
C LEU A 20 2.83 -2.15 -6.59
N GLY A 21 1.67 -2.78 -6.35
CA GLY A 21 1.55 -3.89 -5.40
C GLY A 21 2.45 -5.07 -5.77
N ARG A 22 2.51 -5.44 -7.06
CA ARG A 22 3.42 -6.47 -7.56
C ARG A 22 4.88 -6.09 -7.38
N ALA A 23 5.24 -4.84 -7.66
CA ALA A 23 6.61 -4.35 -7.45
C ALA A 23 7.00 -4.39 -5.96
N LEU A 24 6.07 -4.05 -5.06
CA LEU A 24 6.26 -4.15 -3.60
C LEU A 24 6.49 -5.59 -3.15
N VAL A 25 5.67 -6.55 -3.62
CA VAL A 25 5.83 -7.98 -3.30
C VAL A 25 7.22 -8.47 -3.69
N ARG A 26 7.69 -8.17 -4.90
CA ARG A 26 9.04 -8.56 -5.36
C ARG A 26 10.14 -7.94 -4.53
N ALA A 27 10.09 -6.65 -4.33
CA ALA A 27 11.14 -5.93 -3.61
C ALA A 27 11.25 -6.35 -2.14
N LEU A 28 10.12 -6.65 -1.48
CA LEU A 28 10.13 -7.19 -0.13
C LEU A 28 10.78 -8.58 -0.08
N ALA A 29 10.48 -9.44 -1.05
CA ALA A 29 11.08 -10.77 -1.17
C ALA A 29 12.58 -10.70 -1.49
N GLU A 30 13.01 -9.84 -2.42
CA GLU A 30 14.40 -9.57 -2.76
C GLU A 30 15.18 -9.01 -1.56
N ALA A 31 14.52 -8.17 -0.73
CA ALA A 31 15.08 -7.70 0.53
C ALA A 31 15.14 -8.77 1.63
N GLY A 32 14.63 -9.99 1.39
CA GLY A 32 14.74 -11.14 2.27
C GLY A 32 13.50 -11.46 3.12
N ALA A 33 12.40 -10.75 2.95
CA ALA A 33 11.17 -11.05 3.66
C ALA A 33 10.42 -12.25 3.07
N ASP A 34 9.69 -12.98 3.91
CA ASP A 34 8.58 -13.83 3.49
C ASP A 34 7.37 -12.94 3.21
N VAL A 35 6.62 -13.21 2.14
CA VAL A 35 5.61 -12.26 1.66
C VAL A 35 4.25 -12.91 1.45
N ALA A 36 3.23 -12.35 2.10
CA ALA A 36 1.84 -12.61 1.78
C ALA A 36 1.25 -11.47 0.95
N PHE A 37 0.35 -11.78 0.02
CA PHE A 37 -0.36 -10.73 -0.73
C PHE A 37 -1.76 -11.15 -1.15
N SER A 38 -2.67 -10.18 -1.14
CA SER A 38 -4.02 -10.39 -1.65
C SER A 38 -4.13 -9.99 -3.13
N TYR A 39 -5.12 -10.56 -3.81
CA TYR A 39 -5.53 -10.18 -5.15
C TYR A 39 -7.06 -10.26 -5.27
N ARG A 40 -7.66 -9.57 -6.24
CA ARG A 40 -9.10 -9.68 -6.51
C ARG A 40 -9.36 -10.57 -7.73
N ASP A 41 -9.11 -10.07 -8.91
CA ASP A 41 -9.48 -10.73 -10.18
C ASP A 41 -8.29 -11.36 -10.91
N SER A 42 -7.06 -11.07 -10.50
CA SER A 42 -5.83 -11.43 -11.21
C SER A 42 -5.21 -12.76 -10.72
N ARG A 43 -6.02 -13.82 -10.54
CA ARG A 43 -5.55 -15.10 -9.99
C ARG A 43 -4.32 -15.66 -10.71
N ARG A 44 -4.32 -15.65 -12.05
CA ARG A 44 -3.17 -16.14 -12.84
C ARG A 44 -1.90 -15.35 -12.52
N ALA A 45 -1.97 -14.01 -12.59
CA ALA A 45 -0.82 -13.16 -12.30
C ALA A 45 -0.38 -13.30 -10.83
N ALA A 46 -1.31 -13.50 -9.90
CA ALA A 46 -0.98 -13.74 -8.50
C ALA A 46 -0.23 -15.07 -8.30
N LEU A 47 -0.64 -16.15 -8.98
CA LEU A 47 0.07 -17.43 -8.91
C LEU A 47 1.46 -17.35 -9.54
N GLU A 48 1.62 -16.64 -10.67
CA GLU A 48 2.93 -16.38 -11.28
C GLU A 48 3.85 -15.61 -10.33
N GLU A 49 3.30 -14.62 -9.58
CA GLU A 49 4.06 -13.85 -8.61
C GLU A 49 4.41 -14.65 -7.36
N LEU A 50 3.50 -15.50 -6.88
CA LEU A 50 3.75 -16.43 -5.79
C LEU A 50 4.97 -17.33 -6.08
N GLU A 51 5.02 -17.90 -7.30
CA GLU A 51 6.14 -18.71 -7.73
C GLU A 51 7.43 -17.89 -7.94
N ALA A 52 7.32 -16.61 -8.34
CA ALA A 52 8.48 -15.73 -8.43
C ALA A 52 9.10 -15.46 -7.05
N VAL A 53 8.30 -15.23 -6.03
CA VAL A 53 8.77 -15.07 -4.63
C VAL A 53 9.43 -16.36 -4.13
N ARG A 54 8.84 -17.52 -4.40
CA ARG A 54 9.39 -18.82 -4.01
C ARG A 54 10.76 -19.10 -4.65
N ARG A 55 10.95 -18.71 -5.92
CA ARG A 55 12.25 -18.82 -6.61
C ARG A 55 13.35 -17.96 -5.96
N LEU A 56 13.00 -16.90 -5.24
CA LEU A 56 13.94 -16.13 -4.41
C LEU A 56 14.27 -16.81 -3.07
N GLY A 57 13.76 -18.02 -2.83
CA GLY A 57 13.97 -18.77 -1.59
C GLY A 57 13.16 -18.23 -0.42
N ARG A 58 12.06 -17.48 -0.68
CA ARG A 58 11.19 -16.94 0.37
C ARG A 58 9.89 -17.73 0.44
N ARG A 59 9.32 -17.81 1.64
CA ARG A 59 7.95 -18.32 1.80
C ARG A 59 6.97 -17.31 1.24
N ALA A 60 5.91 -17.80 0.61
CA ALA A 60 4.91 -16.93 -0.01
C ALA A 60 3.51 -17.49 0.20
N TYR A 61 2.55 -16.60 0.47
CA TYR A 61 1.12 -16.87 0.57
C TYR A 61 0.35 -15.89 -0.32
N ALA A 62 -0.68 -16.33 -1.02
CA ALA A 62 -1.54 -15.47 -1.81
C ALA A 62 -2.99 -15.93 -1.70
N ALA A 63 -3.90 -15.00 -1.42
CA ALA A 63 -5.33 -15.29 -1.32
C ALA A 63 -6.18 -14.23 -2.05
N PRO A 64 -7.36 -14.62 -2.58
CA PRO A 64 -8.32 -13.64 -3.08
C PRO A 64 -8.90 -12.82 -1.93
N ALA A 65 -9.03 -11.50 -2.13
CA ALA A 65 -9.75 -10.61 -1.21
C ALA A 65 -10.21 -9.36 -1.96
N ASP A 66 -11.51 -9.06 -1.87
CA ASP A 66 -12.12 -7.87 -2.44
C ASP A 66 -12.35 -6.82 -1.35
N ALA A 67 -11.67 -5.69 -1.45
CA ALA A 67 -11.80 -4.59 -0.49
C ALA A 67 -13.19 -3.95 -0.42
N ARG A 68 -14.08 -4.23 -1.39
CA ARG A 68 -15.49 -3.81 -1.37
C ARG A 68 -16.34 -4.70 -0.47
N VAL A 69 -15.87 -5.91 -0.16
CA VAL A 69 -16.59 -6.86 0.70
C VAL A 69 -16.11 -6.68 2.14
N PRO A 70 -17.02 -6.32 3.07
CA PRO A 70 -16.65 -6.13 4.47
C PRO A 70 -15.96 -7.37 5.06
N GLY A 71 -14.80 -7.14 5.66
CA GLY A 71 -14.05 -8.18 6.38
C GLY A 71 -13.04 -8.97 5.54
N GLU A 72 -13.15 -9.04 4.20
CA GLU A 72 -12.24 -9.89 3.40
C GLU A 72 -10.77 -9.47 3.52
N ILE A 73 -10.47 -8.17 3.53
CA ILE A 73 -9.08 -7.70 3.69
C ILE A 73 -8.55 -7.99 5.10
N ALA A 74 -9.37 -7.84 6.14
CA ALA A 74 -8.98 -8.19 7.49
C ALA A 74 -8.74 -9.70 7.64
N HIS A 75 -9.62 -10.52 7.08
CA HIS A 75 -9.47 -11.96 7.04
C HIS A 75 -8.19 -12.41 6.32
N PHE A 76 -7.88 -11.80 5.16
CA PHE A 76 -6.61 -12.05 4.46
C PHE A 76 -5.40 -11.78 5.38
N VAL A 77 -5.42 -10.72 6.20
CA VAL A 77 -4.33 -10.39 7.10
C VAL A 77 -4.14 -11.49 8.16
N ASP A 78 -5.22 -12.00 8.71
CA ASP A 78 -5.19 -13.09 9.71
C ASP A 78 -4.67 -14.39 9.06
N GLU A 79 -5.15 -14.74 7.86
CA GLU A 79 -4.65 -15.90 7.10
C GLU A 79 -3.15 -15.77 6.75
N ALA A 80 -2.71 -14.57 6.34
CA ALA A 80 -1.31 -14.28 6.03
C ALA A 80 -0.40 -14.51 7.24
N ALA A 81 -0.80 -14.00 8.42
CA ALA A 81 -0.08 -14.18 9.66
C ALA A 81 -0.03 -15.66 10.07
N ALA A 82 -1.14 -16.39 9.94
CA ALA A 82 -1.19 -17.82 10.23
C ALA A 82 -0.30 -18.64 9.28
N ALA A 83 -0.36 -18.38 7.97
CA ALA A 83 0.39 -19.10 6.94
C ALA A 83 1.91 -18.90 7.04
N LEU A 84 2.36 -17.69 7.44
CA LEU A 84 3.78 -17.34 7.49
C LEU A 84 4.35 -17.27 8.91
N GLY A 85 3.55 -17.53 9.94
CA GLY A 85 4.01 -17.60 11.33
C GLY A 85 4.20 -16.25 12.02
N GLY A 86 3.38 -15.25 11.66
CA GLY A 86 3.36 -13.91 12.23
C GLY A 86 3.45 -12.82 11.17
N LEU A 87 3.54 -11.56 11.62
CA LEU A 87 3.60 -10.40 10.74
C LEU A 87 4.53 -9.33 11.34
N ASP A 88 5.47 -8.82 10.55
CA ASP A 88 6.34 -7.70 10.90
C ASP A 88 5.92 -6.42 10.17
N PHE A 89 5.35 -6.55 8.95
CA PHE A 89 4.95 -5.41 8.12
C PHE A 89 3.60 -5.62 7.44
N LEU A 90 2.79 -4.56 7.39
CA LEU A 90 1.59 -4.47 6.58
C LEU A 90 1.73 -3.33 5.57
N VAL A 91 1.48 -3.59 4.29
CA VAL A 91 1.37 -2.55 3.26
C VAL A 91 -0.05 -2.52 2.71
N ASN A 92 -0.79 -1.47 3.04
CA ASN A 92 -2.11 -1.17 2.50
C ASN A 92 -1.94 -0.48 1.14
N ASN A 93 -2.00 -1.27 0.06
CA ASN A 93 -1.82 -0.78 -1.30
C ASN A 93 -3.11 -0.82 -2.14
N VAL A 94 -4.12 -1.61 -1.75
CA VAL A 94 -5.40 -1.63 -2.47
C VAL A 94 -5.99 -0.23 -2.55
N GLY A 95 -6.50 0.11 -3.73
CA GLY A 95 -7.21 1.37 -3.94
C GLY A 95 -7.98 1.39 -5.26
N VAL A 96 -9.03 2.22 -5.30
CA VAL A 96 -9.75 2.56 -6.52
C VAL A 96 -9.47 4.00 -6.89
N PHE A 97 -9.34 4.24 -8.19
CA PHE A 97 -9.13 5.55 -8.78
C PHE A 97 -10.17 5.75 -9.89
N ARG A 98 -11.06 6.69 -9.72
CA ARG A 98 -12.06 7.04 -10.72
C ARG A 98 -12.06 8.53 -10.97
N ARG A 99 -12.22 8.91 -12.24
CA ARG A 99 -12.49 10.28 -12.66
C ARG A 99 -14.00 10.40 -12.89
N ILE A 100 -14.69 11.14 -12.03
CA ILE A 100 -16.14 11.31 -12.08
C ILE A 100 -16.43 12.80 -11.92
N PRO A 101 -17.03 13.48 -12.94
CA PRO A 101 -17.54 14.85 -12.80
C PRO A 101 -18.53 14.94 -11.64
N LEU A 102 -18.67 16.12 -11.03
CA LEU A 102 -19.51 16.28 -9.84
C LEU A 102 -20.99 15.96 -10.14
N GLU A 103 -21.44 16.32 -11.32
CA GLU A 103 -22.81 16.07 -11.80
C GLU A 103 -23.13 14.60 -12.08
N GLU A 104 -22.09 13.75 -12.22
CA GLU A 104 -22.21 12.30 -12.43
C GLU A 104 -21.87 11.50 -11.16
N LEU A 105 -21.49 12.19 -10.06
CA LEU A 105 -21.08 11.51 -8.84
C LEU A 105 -22.32 10.94 -8.13
N THR A 106 -22.31 9.62 -7.90
CA THR A 106 -23.35 8.91 -7.15
C THR A 106 -22.89 8.58 -5.72
N GLU A 107 -23.84 8.28 -4.83
CA GLU A 107 -23.55 7.83 -3.46
C GLU A 107 -22.73 6.54 -3.48
N GLU A 108 -23.06 5.59 -4.35
CA GLU A 108 -22.35 4.31 -4.47
C GLU A 108 -20.88 4.48 -4.90
N ALA A 109 -20.61 5.44 -5.79
CA ALA A 109 -19.25 5.75 -6.22
C ALA A 109 -18.43 6.40 -5.10
N LEU A 110 -19.09 7.24 -4.27
CA LEU A 110 -18.48 7.81 -3.08
C LEU A 110 -18.21 6.73 -2.03
N ASP A 111 -19.19 5.89 -1.74
CA ASP A 111 -19.09 4.78 -0.79
C ASP A 111 -17.98 3.80 -1.21
N GLU A 112 -17.92 3.39 -2.49
CA GLU A 112 -16.84 2.54 -3.00
C GLU A 112 -15.46 3.16 -2.75
N ALA A 113 -15.31 4.47 -2.97
CA ALA A 113 -14.03 5.14 -2.75
C ALA A 113 -13.62 5.10 -1.27
N PHE A 114 -14.54 5.31 -0.34
CA PHE A 114 -14.25 5.25 1.08
C PHE A 114 -14.09 3.82 1.60
N ASP A 115 -14.93 2.88 1.17
CA ASP A 115 -14.82 1.48 1.57
C ASP A 115 -13.47 0.88 1.15
N VAL A 116 -13.05 1.11 -0.10
CA VAL A 116 -11.82 0.53 -0.64
C VAL A 116 -10.57 1.29 -0.18
N ASN A 117 -10.57 2.63 -0.27
CA ASN A 117 -9.35 3.41 -0.01
C ASN A 117 -9.10 3.68 1.47
N VAL A 118 -10.13 3.64 2.32
CA VAL A 118 -10.02 4.01 3.75
C VAL A 118 -10.36 2.83 4.66
N LYS A 119 -11.61 2.38 4.60
CA LYS A 119 -12.15 1.38 5.54
C LYS A 119 -11.38 0.06 5.45
N ALA A 120 -11.08 -0.43 4.25
CA ALA A 120 -10.28 -1.64 4.07
C ALA A 120 -8.90 -1.50 4.72
N ALA A 121 -8.20 -0.36 4.53
CA ALA A 121 -6.89 -0.11 5.11
C ALA A 121 -6.92 -0.04 6.66
N VAL A 122 -7.95 0.63 7.23
CA VAL A 122 -8.12 0.72 8.68
C VAL A 122 -8.45 -0.65 9.28
N MET A 123 -9.32 -1.44 8.65
CA MET A 123 -9.65 -2.78 9.12
C MET A 123 -8.46 -3.75 8.98
N ALA A 124 -7.67 -3.66 7.92
CA ALA A 124 -6.41 -4.39 7.79
C ALA A 124 -5.42 -4.02 8.90
N ALA A 125 -5.25 -2.73 9.20
CA ALA A 125 -4.39 -2.27 10.29
C ALA A 125 -4.85 -2.80 11.66
N ARG A 126 -6.17 -2.79 11.90
CA ARG A 126 -6.76 -3.36 13.13
C ARG A 126 -6.49 -4.87 13.25
N ALA A 127 -6.64 -5.63 12.16
CA ALA A 127 -6.35 -7.07 12.14
C ALA A 127 -4.84 -7.34 12.32
N ALA A 128 -3.97 -6.53 11.69
CA ALA A 128 -2.53 -6.70 11.77
C ALA A 128 -1.94 -6.39 13.16
N ALA A 129 -2.54 -5.45 13.91
CA ALA A 129 -1.98 -4.95 15.16
C ALA A 129 -1.61 -6.04 16.18
N PRO A 130 -2.47 -7.04 16.49
CA PRO A 130 -2.10 -8.10 17.43
C PRO A 130 -0.95 -8.98 16.89
N HIS A 131 -0.91 -9.27 15.58
CA HIS A 131 0.15 -10.08 14.97
C HIS A 131 1.49 -9.35 14.98
N LEU A 132 1.50 -8.05 14.68
CA LEU A 132 2.69 -7.19 14.75
C LEU A 132 3.21 -7.10 16.19
N THR A 133 2.31 -6.88 17.16
CA THR A 133 2.68 -6.79 18.58
C THR A 133 3.27 -8.10 19.10
N ALA A 134 2.70 -9.23 18.71
CA ALA A 134 3.21 -10.56 19.10
C ALA A 134 4.63 -10.84 18.58
N ARG A 135 5.04 -10.16 17.48
CA ARG A 135 6.40 -10.22 16.91
C ARG A 135 7.37 -9.20 17.54
N GLY A 136 6.95 -8.46 18.56
CA GLY A 136 7.75 -7.43 19.23
C GLY A 136 7.61 -6.04 18.63
N GLY A 137 6.57 -5.81 17.82
CA GLY A 137 6.32 -4.57 17.10
C GLY A 137 6.55 -4.68 15.60
N GLY A 138 6.32 -3.57 14.87
CA GLY A 138 6.46 -3.58 13.42
C GLY A 138 6.10 -2.25 12.76
N ALA A 139 5.75 -2.31 11.47
CA ALA A 139 5.33 -1.11 10.74
C ALA A 139 4.16 -1.39 9.80
N ILE A 140 3.27 -0.41 9.71
CA ILE A 140 2.18 -0.34 8.74
C ILE A 140 2.48 0.80 7.77
N LEU A 141 2.32 0.53 6.48
CA LEU A 141 2.44 1.54 5.45
C LEU A 141 1.16 1.65 4.65
N ASN A 142 0.68 2.87 4.49
CA ASN A 142 -0.48 3.19 3.65
C ASN A 142 -0.03 3.82 2.33
N VAL A 143 -0.43 3.23 1.21
CA VAL A 143 -0.26 3.85 -0.12
C VAL A 143 -1.40 4.84 -0.34
N ALA A 144 -1.14 6.09 0.01
CA ALA A 144 -2.08 7.19 -0.21
C ALA A 144 -2.00 7.71 -1.67
N SER A 145 -1.90 9.00 -1.86
CA SER A 145 -1.73 9.65 -3.17
C SER A 145 -1.44 11.14 -2.99
N LEU A 146 -0.81 11.75 -3.97
CA LEU A 146 -0.76 13.21 -4.10
C LEU A 146 -2.18 13.83 -4.13
N GLY A 147 -3.19 13.09 -4.66
CA GLY A 147 -4.59 13.52 -4.62
C GLY A 147 -5.19 13.65 -3.21
N GLY A 148 -4.58 13.03 -2.20
CA GLY A 148 -4.96 13.27 -0.80
C GLY A 148 -4.36 14.54 -0.19
N LEU A 149 -3.37 15.14 -0.86
CA LEU A 149 -2.70 16.39 -0.44
C LEU A 149 -3.11 17.59 -1.29
N ARG A 150 -3.61 17.36 -2.51
CA ARG A 150 -4.01 18.41 -3.46
C ARG A 150 -5.31 18.01 -4.18
N PRO A 151 -6.25 18.93 -4.36
CA PRO A 151 -7.50 18.65 -5.08
C PRO A 151 -7.25 18.48 -6.57
N TRP A 152 -7.96 17.53 -7.18
CA TRP A 152 -7.98 17.31 -8.63
C TRP A 152 -9.40 17.46 -9.17
N ARG A 153 -9.52 18.16 -10.30
CA ARG A 153 -10.81 18.33 -10.97
C ARG A 153 -11.38 16.97 -11.36
N ASN A 154 -12.66 16.75 -11.08
CA ASN A 154 -13.40 15.51 -11.38
C ASN A 154 -12.90 14.26 -10.60
N HIS A 155 -12.23 14.45 -9.45
CA HIS A 155 -11.74 13.34 -8.62
C HIS A 155 -12.14 13.50 -7.15
N LEU A 156 -13.34 14.07 -6.89
CA LEU A 156 -13.77 14.42 -5.53
C LEU A 156 -13.72 13.21 -4.60
N ALA A 157 -14.42 12.11 -4.92
CA ALA A 157 -14.46 10.91 -4.08
C ALA A 157 -13.06 10.32 -3.84
N TYR A 158 -12.23 10.26 -4.88
CA TYR A 158 -10.85 9.79 -4.76
C TYR A 158 -10.00 10.68 -3.86
N CYS A 159 -9.96 11.98 -4.13
CA CYS A 159 -9.15 12.93 -3.33
C CYS A 159 -9.59 12.96 -1.87
N ALA A 160 -10.90 13.01 -1.61
CA ALA A 160 -11.45 12.99 -0.27
C ALA A 160 -11.09 11.68 0.48
N SER A 161 -11.24 10.51 -0.17
CA SER A 161 -10.86 9.25 0.44
C SER A 161 -9.35 9.14 0.72
N LYS A 162 -8.49 9.63 -0.18
CA LYS A 162 -7.04 9.63 0.04
C LYS A 162 -6.60 10.63 1.11
N ALA A 163 -7.28 11.78 1.25
CA ALA A 163 -7.07 12.69 2.37
C ALA A 163 -7.49 12.05 3.70
N ALA A 164 -8.64 11.36 3.72
CA ALA A 164 -9.08 10.59 4.88
C ALA A 164 -8.09 9.48 5.27
N LEU A 165 -7.48 8.78 4.29
CA LEU A 165 -6.43 7.78 4.56
C LEU A 165 -5.18 8.40 5.18
N LEU A 166 -4.78 9.61 4.76
CA LEU A 166 -3.66 10.33 5.36
C LEU A 166 -3.95 10.69 6.83
N MET A 167 -5.15 11.18 7.13
CA MET A 167 -5.54 11.45 8.52
C MET A 167 -5.66 10.14 9.33
N ALA A 168 -6.22 9.07 8.75
CA ALA A 168 -6.27 7.76 9.39
C ALA A 168 -4.87 7.21 9.71
N THR A 169 -3.86 7.49 8.85
CA THR A 169 -2.46 7.14 9.11
C THR A 169 -1.96 7.77 10.40
N GLN A 170 -2.22 9.07 10.62
CA GLN A 170 -1.82 9.79 11.83
C GLN A 170 -2.56 9.27 13.07
N CYS A 171 -3.88 9.05 12.97
CA CYS A 171 -4.66 8.49 14.07
C CYS A 171 -4.18 7.09 14.45
N LEU A 172 -3.91 6.22 13.48
CA LEU A 172 -3.37 4.88 13.72
C LEU A 172 -1.96 4.93 14.32
N ALA A 173 -1.12 5.88 13.91
CA ALA A 173 0.20 6.09 14.48
C ALA A 173 0.14 6.39 15.98
N LEU A 174 -0.79 7.25 16.38
CA LEU A 174 -1.03 7.56 17.80
C LEU A 174 -1.61 6.36 18.55
N ALA A 175 -2.57 5.66 17.96
CA ALA A 175 -3.28 4.56 18.62
C ALA A 175 -2.41 3.31 18.82
N LEU A 176 -1.41 3.08 17.94
CA LEU A 176 -0.60 1.86 17.92
C LEU A 176 0.82 2.07 18.47
N ALA A 177 1.20 3.31 18.78
CA ALA A 177 2.46 3.60 19.45
C ALA A 177 2.47 3.04 20.89
N PRO A 178 3.64 2.67 21.44
CA PRO A 178 4.96 2.71 20.80
C PRO A 178 5.31 1.46 19.98
N ALA A 179 4.46 0.42 19.99
CA ALA A 179 4.80 -0.88 19.42
C ALA A 179 4.84 -0.89 17.88
N ILE A 180 3.98 -0.12 17.24
CA ILE A 180 3.81 -0.17 15.80
C ILE A 180 3.89 1.25 15.21
N ARG A 181 4.76 1.44 14.22
CA ARG A 181 4.84 2.68 13.46
C ARG A 181 3.86 2.62 12.29
N VAL A 182 3.19 3.73 12.00
CA VAL A 182 2.26 3.83 10.87
C VAL A 182 2.60 5.06 10.04
N ASN A 183 2.95 4.88 8.77
CA ASN A 183 3.32 5.95 7.87
C ASN A 183 2.62 5.79 6.52
N ALA A 184 2.73 6.79 5.66
CA ALA A 184 2.19 6.74 4.31
C ALA A 184 3.22 7.19 3.27
N ILE A 185 3.05 6.74 2.04
CA ILE A 185 3.59 7.41 0.87
C ILE A 185 2.45 8.09 0.11
N ALA A 186 2.75 9.21 -0.52
CA ALA A 186 1.85 9.92 -1.42
C ALA A 186 2.48 9.96 -2.83
N PRO A 187 2.28 8.90 -3.65
CA PRO A 187 2.78 8.88 -5.01
C PRO A 187 2.08 9.93 -5.86
N GLY A 188 2.84 10.54 -6.79
CA GLY A 188 2.32 11.27 -7.91
C GLY A 188 1.90 10.34 -9.05
N MET A 189 2.16 10.77 -10.28
CA MET A 189 1.93 9.95 -11.48
C MET A 189 3.06 8.94 -11.65
N LEU A 190 2.74 7.66 -11.56
CA LEU A 190 3.65 6.55 -11.82
C LEU A 190 3.44 5.98 -13.22
N GLU A 191 4.49 5.39 -13.78
CA GLU A 191 4.42 4.62 -15.02
C GLU A 191 3.38 3.49 -14.95
N GLY A 192 2.78 3.11 -16.08
CA GLY A 192 1.76 2.06 -16.13
C GLY A 192 0.40 2.44 -15.55
N GLY A 193 0.22 3.66 -15.02
CA GLY A 193 -1.03 4.15 -14.46
C GLY A 193 -2.05 4.66 -15.48
N GLY A 194 -1.79 4.49 -16.78
CA GLY A 194 -2.71 4.93 -17.86
C GLY A 194 -2.77 6.44 -18.07
N ALA A 195 -1.84 7.21 -17.49
CA ALA A 195 -1.77 8.65 -17.72
C ALA A 195 -1.20 8.95 -19.10
N GLU A 196 -1.76 9.98 -19.76
CA GLU A 196 -1.29 10.47 -21.07
C GLU A 196 0.17 10.96 -20.95
N PRO A 197 1.07 10.60 -21.90
CA PRO A 197 2.49 10.97 -21.85
C PRO A 197 2.74 12.47 -21.70
N GLU A 198 1.87 13.32 -22.27
CA GLU A 198 1.95 14.78 -22.20
C GLU A 198 1.86 15.31 -20.75
N LEU A 199 1.21 14.56 -19.86
CA LEU A 199 1.11 14.93 -18.46
C LEU A 199 2.48 14.87 -17.74
N ALA A 200 3.45 14.14 -18.27
CA ALA A 200 4.82 14.12 -17.76
C ALA A 200 5.46 15.52 -17.75
N ARG A 201 5.12 16.38 -18.74
CA ARG A 201 5.60 17.77 -18.80
C ARG A 201 5.11 18.65 -17.64
N ARG A 202 4.04 18.22 -16.93
CA ARG A 202 3.51 18.90 -15.76
C ARG A 202 4.18 18.46 -14.46
N VAL A 203 5.10 17.52 -14.52
CA VAL A 203 5.92 17.09 -13.40
C VAL A 203 7.25 17.85 -13.48
N PRO A 204 7.71 18.56 -12.44
CA PRO A 204 8.99 19.25 -12.46
C PRO A 204 10.17 18.35 -12.83
N ALA A 205 10.16 17.08 -12.44
CA ALA A 205 11.14 16.08 -12.85
C ALA A 205 11.09 15.70 -14.34
N GLY A 206 10.12 16.21 -15.13
CA GLY A 206 9.97 16.00 -16.58
C GLY A 206 9.52 14.60 -16.98
N ARG A 207 9.19 13.72 -16.04
CA ARG A 207 8.79 12.33 -16.28
C ARG A 207 7.83 11.82 -15.21
N PHE A 208 7.20 10.70 -15.50
CA PHE A 208 6.51 9.93 -14.46
C PHE A 208 7.52 9.25 -13.53
N GLY A 209 7.12 9.01 -12.29
CA GLY A 209 7.88 8.17 -11.37
C GLY A 209 7.80 6.71 -11.76
N THR A 210 8.80 5.93 -11.41
CA THR A 210 8.80 4.47 -11.56
C THR A 210 8.20 3.79 -10.33
N HIS A 211 7.74 2.55 -10.49
CA HIS A 211 7.33 1.75 -9.33
C HIS A 211 8.49 1.55 -8.36
N THR A 212 9.73 1.42 -8.86
CA THR A 212 10.94 1.26 -8.02
C THR A 212 11.15 2.45 -7.09
N GLU A 213 10.97 3.68 -7.57
CA GLU A 213 11.12 4.89 -6.72
C GLU A 213 10.09 4.93 -5.59
N ALA A 214 8.85 4.48 -5.84
CA ALA A 214 7.84 4.35 -4.79
C ALA A 214 8.18 3.21 -3.80
N VAL A 215 8.68 2.09 -4.30
CA VAL A 215 9.12 0.93 -3.50
C VAL A 215 10.26 1.31 -2.56
N GLU A 216 11.25 2.07 -3.01
CA GLU A 216 12.36 2.53 -2.17
C GLU A 216 11.89 3.35 -0.97
N ALA A 217 10.93 4.25 -1.16
CA ALA A 217 10.32 5.02 -0.07
C ALA A 217 9.57 4.10 0.91
N VAL A 218 8.88 3.06 0.41
CA VAL A 218 8.20 2.06 1.24
C VAL A 218 9.20 1.28 2.07
N LEU A 219 10.25 0.74 1.46
CA LEU A 219 11.28 -0.03 2.16
C LEU A 219 11.98 0.81 3.23
N PHE A 220 12.24 2.09 2.94
CA PHE A 220 12.81 3.02 3.93
C PHE A 220 11.86 3.18 5.13
N LEU A 221 10.58 3.45 4.91
CA LEU A 221 9.61 3.64 6.00
C LEU A 221 9.35 2.36 6.80
N LEU A 222 9.42 1.19 6.18
CA LEU A 222 9.24 -0.08 6.89
C LEU A 222 10.44 -0.41 7.79
N SER A 223 11.67 -0.24 7.34
CA SER A 223 12.85 -0.79 8.01
C SER A 223 13.98 0.20 8.30
N GLY A 224 14.00 1.37 7.65
CA GLY A 224 15.05 2.38 7.83
C GLY A 224 14.69 3.56 8.73
N ALA A 225 13.39 3.83 8.89
CA ALA A 225 12.86 5.01 9.57
C ALA A 225 12.39 4.69 10.99
N GLY A 226 13.27 4.21 11.86
CA GLY A 226 12.92 3.70 13.19
C GLY A 226 12.25 4.73 14.14
N TYR A 227 12.44 6.02 13.91
CA TYR A 227 11.85 7.10 14.73
C TYR A 227 10.79 7.93 13.99
N THR A 228 10.27 7.40 12.86
CA THR A 228 9.26 8.08 12.04
C THR A 228 7.93 7.34 12.13
N THR A 229 6.89 8.03 12.61
CA THR A 229 5.50 7.53 12.65
C THR A 229 4.52 8.69 12.45
N GLY A 230 3.42 8.45 11.75
CA GLY A 230 2.41 9.45 11.40
C GLY A 230 2.80 10.35 10.23
N ASP A 231 3.90 10.06 9.54
CA ASP A 231 4.44 10.91 8.47
C ASP A 231 4.03 10.42 7.07
N VAL A 232 4.18 11.32 6.10
CA VAL A 232 3.82 11.11 4.69
C VAL A 232 4.98 11.51 3.79
N ILE A 233 5.59 10.55 3.10
CA ILE A 233 6.60 10.83 2.09
C ILE A 233 5.94 11.03 0.72
N ARG A 234 6.13 12.21 0.11
CA ARG A 234 5.73 12.46 -1.27
C ARG A 234 6.74 11.86 -2.24
N VAL A 235 6.25 11.05 -3.17
CA VAL A 235 7.05 10.47 -4.26
C VAL A 235 6.42 10.92 -5.57
N ASP A 236 6.62 12.19 -5.94
CA ASP A 236 5.81 12.88 -6.94
C ASP A 236 6.60 13.70 -7.97
N GLY A 237 7.92 13.63 -7.96
CA GLY A 237 8.81 14.39 -8.86
C GLY A 237 8.62 15.91 -8.77
N GLY A 238 8.15 16.42 -7.62
CA GLY A 238 7.85 17.84 -7.40
C GLY A 238 6.45 18.28 -7.88
N ARG A 239 5.62 17.37 -8.39
CA ARG A 239 4.27 17.68 -8.91
C ARG A 239 3.38 18.36 -7.86
N GLY A 240 3.59 18.09 -6.60
CA GLY A 240 2.88 18.71 -5.48
C GLY A 240 3.24 20.17 -5.24
N LEU A 241 4.29 20.69 -5.87
CA LEU A 241 4.76 22.07 -5.71
C LEU A 241 4.39 22.97 -6.91
N ALA A 242 4.00 22.35 -8.04
CA ALA A 242 3.70 23.02 -9.32
C ALA A 242 2.19 23.19 -9.55
#